data_89225fa0d2d8b9ed59f17d1cd96c0f00
#
_entry.id   89225fa0d2d8b9ed59f17d1cd96c0f00
#
_cell.length_a   1.000
_cell.length_b   1.000
_cell.length_c   1.000
_cell.angle_alpha   90.00
_cell.angle_beta   90.00
_cell.angle_gamma   90.00
#
_symmetry.space_group_name_H-M   'P 1'
#
loop_
_entity.id
_entity.type
_entity.pdbx_description
1 polymer ?
#
loop_
_entity_poly.entity_id
_entity_poly.type
_entity_poly.pdbx_seq_one_letter_code
_entity_poly.pdbx_strand_id
1 'polypeptide(L)'
;YVLRKNGKEKVDYIDKTLEGILKETYGIIIYQEQIMAILRVVAGYTLAEADLIRRAISKKKENIINEEKEKFINKSLKRGYKLDVVLKIYDLIVKFANYGFNKSHSVAYAYIAYQMAYLKLKYPEYFIIEMINGKDSDKLRDSISYLKSKGFKVIKPDINLSKNSFYVRNKDVIMPFTQVKGISEDVAKKIIEVRDTGFKDIFDFAYKTKDFINIDTFKILVKAGMFDSFMINHHTLMENLESMMNYANLSDGTEIIKKPVL
;
A
#
# COMPACT_ATOMS: atom_id res chain seq x y z
N TYR A 1 15.94 -0.26 24.12
CA TYR A 1 16.29 -0.90 22.86
C TYR A 1 17.08 0.04 21.95
N VAL A 2 16.53 1.22 21.61
CA VAL A 2 17.14 2.17 20.65
C VAL A 2 18.53 2.61 21.10
N LEU A 3 18.72 2.93 22.37
CA LEU A 3 20.02 3.35 22.91
C LEU A 3 21.06 2.22 22.80
N ARG A 4 20.68 0.98 23.13
CA ARG A 4 21.56 -0.20 23.01
C ARG A 4 21.89 -0.52 21.56
N LYS A 5 20.88 -0.46 20.65
CA LYS A 5 21.09 -0.65 19.22
C LYS A 5 22.10 0.34 18.64
N ASN A 6 22.05 1.59 19.09
CA ASN A 6 22.93 2.67 18.61
C ASN A 6 24.24 2.78 19.38
N GLY A 7 24.57 1.83 20.26
CA GLY A 7 25.79 1.82 21.05
C GLY A 7 25.89 2.91 22.13
N LYS A 8 24.77 3.59 22.42
CA LYS A 8 24.70 4.65 23.47
C LYS A 8 24.44 4.09 24.85
N GLU A 9 24.11 2.83 24.98
CA GLU A 9 23.95 2.09 26.25
C GLU A 9 24.55 0.70 26.07
N LYS A 10 25.27 0.22 27.11
CA LYS A 10 25.84 -1.12 27.11
C LYS A 10 24.75 -2.18 27.15
N VAL A 11 24.88 -3.22 26.32
CA VAL A 11 24.01 -4.40 26.39
C VAL A 11 24.41 -5.22 27.60
N ASP A 12 23.44 -5.52 28.47
CA ASP A 12 23.62 -6.35 29.66
C ASP A 12 22.65 -7.53 29.63
N TYR A 13 23.08 -8.67 30.15
CA TYR A 13 22.32 -9.91 30.23
C TYR A 13 22.21 -10.34 31.68
N ILE A 14 21.00 -10.79 32.09
CA ILE A 14 20.79 -11.33 33.47
C ILE A 14 21.71 -12.50 33.74
N ASP A 15 21.97 -13.32 32.72
CA ASP A 15 22.91 -14.42 32.75
C ASP A 15 23.56 -14.56 31.37
N LYS A 16 24.84 -14.95 31.36
CA LYS A 16 25.63 -15.08 30.13
C LYS A 16 25.05 -16.11 29.15
N THR A 17 24.36 -17.13 29.64
CA THR A 17 23.68 -18.15 28.78
C THR A 17 22.58 -17.58 27.91
N LEU A 18 22.04 -16.39 28.28
CA LEU A 18 21.01 -15.72 27.51
C LEU A 18 21.58 -14.89 26.34
N GLU A 19 22.89 -14.65 26.28
CA GLU A 19 23.50 -13.86 25.21
C GLU A 19 23.19 -14.42 23.84
N GLY A 20 23.32 -15.73 23.63
CA GLY A 20 23.04 -16.39 22.37
C GLY A 20 21.58 -16.23 21.88
N ILE A 21 20.64 -16.05 22.84
CA ILE A 21 19.21 -15.89 22.55
C ILE A 21 18.84 -14.41 22.32
N LEU A 22 19.42 -13.50 23.12
CA LEU A 22 19.01 -12.10 23.20
C LEU A 22 19.93 -11.13 22.45
N LYS A 23 21.06 -11.59 21.90
CA LYS A 23 22.02 -10.74 21.20
C LYS A 23 21.39 -9.95 20.05
N GLU A 24 20.56 -10.57 19.24
CA GLU A 24 19.88 -9.93 18.11
C GLU A 24 18.89 -8.83 18.52
N THR A 25 18.44 -8.85 19.78
CA THR A 25 17.50 -7.89 20.36
C THR A 25 18.14 -7.06 21.48
N TYR A 26 19.46 -6.98 21.52
CA TYR A 26 20.25 -6.15 22.44
C TYR A 26 19.92 -6.41 23.92
N GLY A 27 19.73 -7.68 24.28
CA GLY A 27 19.45 -8.11 25.67
C GLY A 27 17.99 -7.98 26.12
N ILE A 28 17.08 -7.70 25.20
CA ILE A 28 15.64 -7.51 25.49
C ILE A 28 14.82 -8.63 24.88
N ILE A 29 13.88 -9.20 25.63
CA ILE A 29 12.90 -10.16 25.08
C ILE A 29 11.89 -9.38 24.21
N ILE A 30 11.83 -9.72 22.93
CA ILE A 30 10.87 -9.17 21.97
C ILE A 30 10.01 -10.28 21.40
N TYR A 31 10.62 -11.42 21.08
CA TYR A 31 9.95 -12.49 20.34
C TYR A 31 9.49 -13.63 21.27
N GLN A 32 8.35 -14.22 20.93
CA GLN A 32 7.81 -15.41 21.62
C GLN A 32 8.80 -16.58 21.56
N GLU A 33 9.52 -16.72 20.46
CA GLU A 33 10.54 -17.73 20.23
C GLU A 33 11.71 -17.58 21.21
N GLN A 34 12.04 -16.35 21.62
CA GLN A 34 13.07 -16.12 22.65
C GLN A 34 12.63 -16.61 24.02
N ILE A 35 11.34 -16.43 24.37
CA ILE A 35 10.79 -16.97 25.62
C ILE A 35 10.90 -18.49 25.63
N MET A 36 10.50 -19.15 24.54
CA MET A 36 10.61 -20.61 24.45
C MET A 36 12.07 -21.07 24.49
N ALA A 37 13.00 -20.35 23.88
CA ALA A 37 14.42 -20.67 23.93
C ALA A 37 15.00 -20.51 25.35
N ILE A 38 14.60 -19.48 26.07
CA ILE A 38 15.01 -19.26 27.48
C ILE A 38 14.51 -20.42 28.35
N LEU A 39 13.23 -20.80 28.26
CA LEU A 39 12.68 -21.93 29.00
C LEU A 39 13.47 -23.22 28.73
N ARG A 40 13.85 -23.47 27.50
CA ARG A 40 14.63 -24.65 27.11
C ARG A 40 16.06 -24.60 27.63
N VAL A 41 16.76 -23.49 27.49
CA VAL A 41 18.18 -23.36 27.88
C VAL A 41 18.30 -23.35 29.38
N VAL A 42 17.49 -22.58 30.10
CA VAL A 42 17.62 -22.39 31.54
C VAL A 42 17.04 -23.56 32.33
N ALA A 43 15.88 -24.04 32.00
CA ALA A 43 15.17 -25.09 32.74
C ALA A 43 15.12 -26.47 32.04
N GLY A 44 15.61 -26.58 30.80
CA GLY A 44 15.66 -27.86 30.09
C GLY A 44 14.29 -28.35 29.61
N TYR A 45 13.33 -27.47 29.38
CA TYR A 45 12.05 -27.81 28.79
C TYR A 45 12.21 -28.30 27.36
N THR A 46 11.35 -29.20 26.95
CA THR A 46 11.17 -29.52 25.52
C THR A 46 10.51 -28.35 24.78
N LEU A 47 10.53 -28.35 23.46
CA LEU A 47 9.88 -27.31 22.66
C LEU A 47 8.37 -27.28 22.91
N ALA A 48 7.74 -28.45 23.01
CA ALA A 48 6.30 -28.58 23.26
C ALA A 48 5.92 -28.04 24.66
N GLU A 49 6.66 -28.39 25.70
CA GLU A 49 6.44 -27.86 27.05
C GLU A 49 6.62 -26.34 27.07
N ALA A 50 7.69 -25.82 26.44
CA ALA A 50 7.94 -24.38 26.38
C ALA A 50 6.80 -23.60 25.68
N ASP A 51 6.23 -24.15 24.60
CA ASP A 51 5.08 -23.53 23.93
C ASP A 51 3.80 -23.56 24.79
N LEU A 52 3.54 -24.66 25.49
CA LEU A 52 2.41 -24.75 26.42
C LEU A 52 2.52 -23.72 27.54
N ILE A 53 3.70 -23.57 28.16
CA ILE A 53 3.95 -22.59 29.21
C ILE A 53 3.78 -21.16 28.66
N ARG A 54 4.38 -20.85 27.51
CA ARG A 54 4.20 -19.55 26.86
C ARG A 54 2.73 -19.21 26.65
N ARG A 55 1.94 -20.16 26.13
CA ARG A 55 0.49 -19.95 25.91
C ARG A 55 -0.27 -19.77 27.22
N ALA A 56 0.07 -20.50 28.26
CA ALA A 56 -0.55 -20.37 29.58
C ALA A 56 -0.31 -18.99 30.19
N ILE A 57 0.93 -18.51 30.12
CA ILE A 57 1.30 -17.17 30.62
C ILE A 57 0.57 -16.09 29.79
N SER A 58 0.56 -16.19 28.46
CA SER A 58 -0.14 -15.24 27.57
C SER A 58 -1.66 -15.17 27.85
N LYS A 59 -2.28 -16.26 28.32
CA LYS A 59 -3.69 -16.31 28.67
C LYS A 59 -3.96 -15.92 30.14
N LYS A 60 -2.94 -15.45 30.88
CA LYS A 60 -3.01 -15.02 32.28
C LYS A 60 -3.66 -16.05 33.20
N LYS A 61 -3.39 -17.34 33.02
CA LYS A 61 -3.87 -18.41 33.87
C LYS A 61 -3.02 -18.48 35.14
N GLU A 62 -3.39 -17.72 36.17
CA GLU A 62 -2.61 -17.53 37.40
C GLU A 62 -2.21 -18.86 38.09
N ASN A 63 -3.12 -19.82 38.19
CA ASN A 63 -2.82 -21.12 38.77
C ASN A 63 -1.69 -21.85 38.05
N ILE A 64 -1.73 -21.84 36.68
CA ILE A 64 -0.71 -22.49 35.88
C ILE A 64 0.63 -21.71 35.97
N ILE A 65 0.56 -20.38 36.01
CA ILE A 65 1.74 -19.53 36.12
C ILE A 65 2.49 -19.83 37.42
N ASN A 66 1.78 -19.99 38.55
CA ASN A 66 2.36 -20.28 39.85
C ASN A 66 2.95 -21.69 39.90
N GLU A 67 2.22 -22.71 39.45
CA GLU A 67 2.72 -24.09 39.36
C GLU A 67 3.96 -24.21 38.48
N GLU A 68 3.95 -23.56 37.32
CA GLU A 68 5.10 -23.57 36.40
C GLU A 68 6.29 -22.76 36.94
N LYS A 69 6.04 -21.74 37.79
CA LYS A 69 7.13 -21.02 38.47
C LYS A 69 7.96 -21.96 39.33
N GLU A 70 7.30 -22.77 40.18
CA GLU A 70 8.02 -23.72 41.02
C GLU A 70 8.77 -24.77 40.22
N LYS A 71 8.15 -25.30 39.17
CA LYS A 71 8.78 -26.28 38.27
C LYS A 71 10.00 -25.68 37.57
N PHE A 72 9.87 -24.44 37.06
CA PHE A 72 10.95 -23.72 36.39
C PHE A 72 12.14 -23.52 37.36
N ILE A 73 11.86 -23.05 38.60
CA ILE A 73 12.87 -22.86 39.59
C ILE A 73 13.61 -24.18 39.89
N ASN A 74 12.88 -25.23 40.22
CA ASN A 74 13.46 -26.53 40.55
C ASN A 74 14.32 -27.13 39.42
N LYS A 75 13.79 -27.04 38.17
CA LYS A 75 14.54 -27.52 36.99
C LYS A 75 15.80 -26.70 36.74
N SER A 76 15.76 -25.38 36.92
CA SER A 76 16.86 -24.46 36.68
C SER A 76 17.98 -24.64 37.76
N LEU A 77 17.60 -24.77 39.04
CA LEU A 77 18.56 -25.05 40.14
C LEU A 77 19.31 -26.36 39.91
N LYS A 78 18.62 -27.43 39.48
CA LYS A 78 19.25 -28.72 39.11
C LYS A 78 20.27 -28.58 37.96
N ARG A 79 20.15 -27.54 37.15
CA ARG A 79 21.09 -27.21 36.06
C ARG A 79 22.24 -26.26 36.47
N GLY A 80 22.30 -25.91 37.74
CA GLY A 80 23.40 -25.09 38.32
C GLY A 80 23.16 -23.59 38.29
N TYR A 81 21.96 -23.10 37.94
CA TYR A 81 21.67 -21.68 38.05
C TYR A 81 21.45 -21.25 39.49
N LYS A 82 21.80 -20.00 39.83
CA LYS A 82 21.51 -19.42 41.14
C LYS A 82 20.06 -18.99 41.26
N LEU A 83 19.50 -19.11 42.47
CA LEU A 83 18.07 -18.81 42.71
C LEU A 83 17.68 -17.37 42.33
N ASP A 84 18.50 -16.39 42.70
CA ASP A 84 18.25 -14.98 42.39
C ASP A 84 18.23 -14.69 40.91
N VAL A 85 19.07 -15.36 40.11
CA VAL A 85 19.10 -15.30 38.67
C VAL A 85 17.82 -15.93 38.07
N VAL A 86 17.45 -17.12 38.55
CA VAL A 86 16.28 -17.86 38.07
C VAL A 86 15.00 -17.06 38.32
N LEU A 87 14.84 -16.45 39.46
CA LEU A 87 13.69 -15.63 39.80
C LEU A 87 13.59 -14.41 38.86
N LYS A 88 14.69 -13.71 38.64
CA LYS A 88 14.74 -12.57 37.71
C LYS A 88 14.37 -12.99 36.26
N ILE A 89 14.86 -14.14 35.80
CA ILE A 89 14.57 -14.65 34.47
C ILE A 89 13.07 -15.01 34.36
N TYR A 90 12.50 -15.68 35.38
CA TYR A 90 11.08 -16.03 35.35
C TYR A 90 10.16 -14.80 35.35
N ASP A 91 10.46 -13.82 36.19
CA ASP A 91 9.70 -12.56 36.25
C ASP A 91 9.79 -11.81 34.92
N LEU A 92 10.96 -11.86 34.24
CA LEU A 92 11.13 -11.30 32.91
C LEU A 92 10.26 -12.04 31.88
N ILE A 93 10.20 -13.38 31.92
CA ILE A 93 9.35 -14.20 31.06
C ILE A 93 7.88 -13.82 31.24
N VAL A 94 7.41 -13.78 32.50
CA VAL A 94 6.00 -13.45 32.81
C VAL A 94 5.65 -12.04 32.31
N LYS A 95 6.55 -11.08 32.52
CA LYS A 95 6.36 -9.69 32.09
C LYS A 95 6.21 -9.57 30.57
N PHE A 96 7.01 -10.31 29.82
CA PHE A 96 7.06 -10.16 28.35
C PHE A 96 6.25 -11.20 27.58
N ALA A 97 5.79 -12.29 28.18
CA ALA A 97 5.02 -13.31 27.49
C ALA A 97 3.68 -12.81 26.93
N ASN A 98 3.09 -11.78 27.56
CA ASN A 98 1.87 -11.13 27.06
C ASN A 98 2.11 -10.23 25.86
N TYR A 99 3.34 -9.75 25.66
CA TYR A 99 3.72 -8.77 24.63
C TYR A 99 4.64 -9.37 23.57
N GLY A 100 5.06 -10.63 23.73
CA GLY A 100 5.96 -11.29 22.81
C GLY A 100 5.36 -11.38 21.42
N PHE A 101 6.11 -10.90 20.42
CA PHE A 101 5.69 -10.91 19.02
C PHE A 101 6.20 -12.16 18.31
N ASN A 102 5.46 -12.65 17.31
CA ASN A 102 5.92 -13.80 16.51
C ASN A 102 7.05 -13.37 15.56
N LYS A 103 8.22 -14.00 15.68
CA LYS A 103 9.41 -13.67 14.89
C LYS A 103 9.19 -13.96 13.39
N SER A 104 8.55 -15.08 13.05
CA SER A 104 8.27 -15.45 11.66
C SER A 104 7.41 -14.40 10.96
N HIS A 105 6.40 -13.87 11.66
CA HIS A 105 5.57 -12.78 11.18
C HIS A 105 6.40 -11.50 10.95
N SER A 106 7.26 -11.13 11.90
CA SER A 106 8.17 -9.97 11.74
C SER A 106 9.08 -10.11 10.52
N VAL A 107 9.65 -11.30 10.31
CA VAL A 107 10.54 -11.57 9.17
C VAL A 107 9.77 -11.45 7.85
N ALA A 108 8.57 -12.03 7.77
CA ALA A 108 7.75 -11.95 6.57
C ALA A 108 7.42 -10.49 6.19
N TYR A 109 6.99 -9.68 7.17
CA TYR A 109 6.70 -8.27 6.93
C TYR A 109 7.95 -7.43 6.63
N ALA A 110 9.07 -7.72 7.27
CA ALA A 110 10.35 -7.06 6.97
C ALA A 110 10.80 -7.37 5.53
N TYR A 111 10.58 -8.60 5.06
CA TYR A 111 10.89 -9.00 3.70
C TYR A 111 10.02 -8.24 2.68
N ILE A 112 8.71 -8.16 2.92
CA ILE A 112 7.79 -7.38 2.09
C ILE A 112 8.21 -5.90 2.10
N ALA A 113 8.49 -5.33 3.27
CA ALA A 113 8.92 -3.93 3.38
C ALA A 113 10.22 -3.66 2.59
N TYR A 114 11.17 -4.60 2.63
CA TYR A 114 12.39 -4.50 1.84
C TYR A 114 12.11 -4.55 0.34
N GLN A 115 11.26 -5.49 -0.12
CA GLN A 115 10.85 -5.57 -1.53
C GLN A 115 10.18 -4.28 -1.99
N MET A 116 9.26 -3.74 -1.18
CA MET A 116 8.58 -2.47 -1.47
C MET A 116 9.57 -1.30 -1.56
N ALA A 117 10.54 -1.23 -0.65
CA ALA A 117 11.60 -0.22 -0.69
C ALA A 117 12.48 -0.35 -1.94
N TYR A 118 12.83 -1.58 -2.31
CA TYR A 118 13.60 -1.87 -3.51
C TYR A 118 12.86 -1.43 -4.79
N LEU A 119 11.58 -1.83 -4.93
CA LEU A 119 10.73 -1.44 -6.07
C LEU A 119 10.57 0.08 -6.15
N LYS A 120 10.31 0.73 -5.01
CA LYS A 120 10.20 2.19 -4.93
C LYS A 120 11.46 2.92 -5.37
N LEU A 121 12.65 2.35 -5.08
CA LEU A 121 13.94 2.94 -5.47
C LEU A 121 14.27 2.68 -6.94
N LYS A 122 14.05 1.45 -7.43
CA LYS A 122 14.46 1.03 -8.77
C LYS A 122 13.43 1.35 -9.86
N TYR A 123 12.15 1.33 -9.51
CA TYR A 123 11.03 1.49 -10.43
C TYR A 123 9.99 2.47 -9.86
N PRO A 124 10.37 3.72 -9.53
CA PRO A 124 9.52 4.65 -8.79
C PRO A 124 8.21 4.97 -9.53
N GLU A 125 8.24 5.09 -10.86
CA GLU A 125 7.06 5.37 -11.67
C GLU A 125 5.99 4.28 -11.54
N TYR A 126 6.37 3.02 -11.70
CA TYR A 126 5.42 1.89 -11.59
C TYR A 126 4.93 1.72 -10.16
N PHE A 127 5.85 1.81 -9.18
CA PHE A 127 5.50 1.71 -7.77
C PHE A 127 4.46 2.75 -7.36
N ILE A 128 4.62 4.00 -7.80
CA ILE A 128 3.74 5.10 -7.41
C ILE A 128 2.39 4.98 -8.15
N ILE A 129 2.39 4.57 -9.42
CA ILE A 129 1.15 4.33 -10.17
C ILE A 129 0.29 3.28 -9.48
N GLU A 130 0.87 2.15 -9.08
CA GLU A 130 0.14 1.12 -8.32
C GLU A 130 -0.34 1.65 -6.96
N MET A 131 0.44 2.50 -6.32
CA MET A 131 0.02 3.16 -5.09
C MET A 131 -1.15 4.14 -5.28
N ILE A 132 -1.28 4.78 -6.44
CA ILE A 132 -2.34 5.74 -6.74
C ILE A 132 -3.61 5.04 -7.21
N ASN A 133 -3.47 4.04 -8.07
CA ASN A 133 -4.59 3.23 -8.52
C ASN A 133 -5.27 2.55 -7.31
N GLY A 134 -6.56 2.80 -7.11
CA GLY A 134 -7.32 2.25 -5.99
C GLY A 134 -7.30 3.07 -4.69
N LYS A 135 -6.78 4.31 -4.70
CA LYS A 135 -6.89 5.20 -3.54
C LYS A 135 -8.09 6.14 -3.60
N ASP A 136 -8.61 6.43 -2.41
CA ASP A 136 -9.61 7.48 -2.20
C ASP A 136 -9.04 8.86 -2.58
N SER A 137 -9.93 9.78 -2.98
CA SER A 137 -9.62 11.14 -3.45
C SER A 137 -8.71 11.94 -2.52
N ASP A 138 -8.85 11.78 -1.20
CA ASP A 138 -8.06 12.54 -0.21
C ASP A 138 -6.58 12.15 -0.23
N LYS A 139 -6.29 10.86 -0.39
CA LYS A 139 -4.91 10.34 -0.48
C LYS A 139 -4.28 10.56 -1.86
N LEU A 140 -5.11 10.79 -2.88
CA LEU A 140 -4.66 11.03 -4.24
C LEU A 140 -3.88 12.36 -4.36
N ARG A 141 -4.37 13.42 -3.71
CA ARG A 141 -3.71 14.73 -3.72
C ARG A 141 -2.27 14.66 -3.20
N ASP A 142 -2.06 13.97 -2.08
CA ASP A 142 -0.73 13.80 -1.48
C ASP A 142 0.19 12.99 -2.40
N SER A 143 -0.36 11.96 -3.05
CA SER A 143 0.38 11.13 -4.01
C SER A 143 0.77 11.92 -5.25
N ILE A 144 -0.11 12.76 -5.79
CA ILE A 144 0.19 13.67 -6.91
C ILE A 144 1.26 14.69 -6.51
N SER A 145 1.17 15.27 -5.31
CA SER A 145 2.18 16.20 -4.80
C SER A 145 3.54 15.52 -4.65
N TYR A 146 3.57 14.29 -4.18
CA TYR A 146 4.78 13.48 -4.11
C TYR A 146 5.37 13.20 -5.50
N LEU A 147 4.55 12.83 -6.49
CA LEU A 147 5.01 12.65 -7.88
C LEU A 147 5.68 13.89 -8.43
N LYS A 148 5.03 15.04 -8.27
CA LYS A 148 5.58 16.34 -8.71
C LYS A 148 6.91 16.65 -8.03
N SER A 149 7.05 16.36 -6.72
CA SER A 149 8.31 16.55 -5.99
C SER A 149 9.44 15.64 -6.49
N LYS A 150 9.10 14.53 -7.17
CA LYS A 150 10.06 13.61 -7.81
C LYS A 150 10.32 13.90 -9.27
N GLY A 151 9.83 15.04 -9.78
CA GLY A 151 10.05 15.49 -11.15
C GLY A 151 9.13 14.86 -12.20
N PHE A 152 8.07 14.15 -11.78
CA PHE A 152 7.05 13.67 -12.70
C PHE A 152 6.09 14.80 -13.06
N LYS A 153 5.76 14.94 -14.34
CA LYS A 153 4.68 15.79 -14.78
C LYS A 153 3.36 15.02 -14.71
N VAL A 154 2.35 15.61 -14.11
CA VAL A 154 1.00 15.01 -14.05
C VAL A 154 0.12 15.70 -15.07
N ILE A 155 -0.30 14.94 -16.06
CA ILE A 155 -1.16 15.40 -17.16
C ILE A 155 -2.61 15.20 -16.73
N LYS A 156 -3.41 16.26 -16.82
CA LYS A 156 -4.85 16.21 -16.59
C LYS A 156 -5.53 15.21 -17.54
N PRO A 157 -6.77 14.78 -17.26
CA PRO A 157 -7.49 13.92 -18.19
C PRO A 157 -7.59 14.54 -19.59
N ASP A 158 -7.35 13.73 -20.60
CA ASP A 158 -7.40 14.11 -22.01
C ASP A 158 -8.06 13.01 -22.83
N ILE A 159 -8.87 13.41 -23.81
CA ILE A 159 -9.71 12.49 -24.59
C ILE A 159 -8.88 11.47 -25.36
N ASN A 160 -7.71 11.86 -25.84
CA ASN A 160 -6.83 11.02 -26.65
C ASN A 160 -5.78 10.28 -25.80
N LEU A 161 -5.48 10.73 -24.59
CA LEU A 161 -4.44 10.14 -23.76
C LEU A 161 -4.98 9.26 -22.65
N SER A 162 -6.05 9.68 -21.95
CA SER A 162 -6.53 9.00 -20.75
C SER A 162 -6.96 7.55 -20.98
N LYS A 163 -6.77 6.72 -19.94
CA LYS A 163 -7.23 5.33 -19.84
C LYS A 163 -8.17 5.18 -18.64
N ASN A 164 -8.52 3.96 -18.28
CA ASN A 164 -9.32 3.69 -17.07
C ASN A 164 -8.54 3.82 -15.76
N SER A 165 -7.21 3.73 -15.82
CA SER A 165 -6.31 3.85 -14.67
C SER A 165 -5.16 4.79 -14.98
N PHE A 166 -4.50 5.30 -13.93
CA PHE A 166 -3.27 6.04 -14.09
C PHE A 166 -2.20 5.20 -14.78
N TYR A 167 -1.40 5.81 -15.64
CA TYR A 167 -0.26 5.15 -16.24
C TYR A 167 0.86 6.18 -16.54
N VAL A 168 2.07 5.69 -16.79
CA VAL A 168 3.21 6.51 -17.17
C VAL A 168 3.47 6.43 -18.67
N ARG A 169 3.73 7.57 -19.27
CA ARG A 169 4.23 7.70 -20.64
C ARG A 169 5.35 8.75 -20.67
N ASN A 170 6.59 8.33 -20.97
CA ASN A 170 7.75 9.24 -21.06
C ASN A 170 7.95 10.13 -19.82
N LYS A 171 7.83 9.57 -18.61
CA LYS A 171 7.85 10.26 -17.32
C LYS A 171 6.64 11.17 -17.03
N ASP A 172 5.69 11.24 -17.94
CA ASP A 172 4.41 11.90 -17.66
C ASP A 172 3.43 10.90 -17.07
N VAL A 173 2.79 11.27 -15.98
CA VAL A 173 1.71 10.50 -15.35
C VAL A 173 0.38 11.01 -15.91
N ILE A 174 -0.31 10.15 -16.65
CA ILE A 174 -1.59 10.50 -17.28
C ILE A 174 -2.74 10.13 -16.34
N MET A 175 -3.59 11.10 -16.05
CA MET A 175 -4.78 10.90 -15.22
C MET A 175 -5.88 10.16 -16.00
N PRO A 176 -6.59 9.21 -15.37
CA PRO A 176 -7.63 8.43 -16.03
C PRO A 176 -8.95 9.20 -16.21
N PHE A 177 -9.81 8.69 -17.09
CA PHE A 177 -11.19 9.16 -17.25
C PHE A 177 -11.99 9.12 -15.94
N THR A 178 -11.76 8.10 -15.12
CA THR A 178 -12.45 7.88 -13.84
C THR A 178 -12.20 8.97 -12.79
N GLN A 179 -11.20 9.85 -12.99
CA GLN A 179 -10.99 11.04 -12.16
C GLN A 179 -11.95 12.20 -12.52
N VAL A 180 -12.67 12.09 -13.62
CA VAL A 180 -13.70 13.07 -14.02
C VAL A 180 -15.02 12.66 -13.38
N LYS A 181 -15.49 13.45 -12.42
CA LYS A 181 -16.76 13.19 -11.73
C LYS A 181 -17.91 13.15 -12.73
N GLY A 182 -18.67 12.07 -12.75
CA GLY A 182 -19.79 11.85 -13.67
C GLY A 182 -19.44 11.00 -14.89
N ILE A 183 -18.18 10.58 -15.04
CA ILE A 183 -17.79 9.60 -16.06
C ILE A 183 -17.64 8.23 -15.39
N SER A 184 -18.50 7.28 -15.82
CA SER A 184 -18.43 5.90 -15.33
C SER A 184 -17.30 5.11 -16.02
N GLU A 185 -16.90 4.02 -15.39
CA GLU A 185 -15.88 3.12 -15.96
C GLU A 185 -16.34 2.53 -17.31
N ASP A 186 -17.63 2.24 -17.46
CA ASP A 186 -18.19 1.73 -18.71
C ASP A 186 -18.13 2.75 -19.85
N VAL A 187 -18.46 4.02 -19.56
CA VAL A 187 -18.33 5.11 -20.53
C VAL A 187 -16.89 5.29 -20.94
N ALA A 188 -15.97 5.27 -19.97
CA ALA A 188 -14.53 5.38 -20.22
C ALA A 188 -14.01 4.23 -21.11
N LYS A 189 -14.42 2.98 -20.83
CA LYS A 189 -14.08 1.80 -21.66
C LYS A 189 -14.55 1.97 -23.11
N LYS A 190 -15.81 2.34 -23.32
CA LYS A 190 -16.38 2.56 -24.66
C LYS A 190 -15.64 3.67 -25.42
N ILE A 191 -15.32 4.79 -24.76
CA ILE A 191 -14.52 5.86 -25.39
C ILE A 191 -13.15 5.33 -25.83
N ILE A 192 -12.48 4.55 -25.00
CA ILE A 192 -11.17 3.97 -25.30
C ILE A 192 -11.27 2.98 -26.50
N GLU A 193 -12.32 2.17 -26.56
CA GLU A 193 -12.56 1.20 -27.63
C GLU A 193 -12.74 1.91 -28.98
N VAL A 194 -13.61 2.94 -29.05
CA VAL A 194 -13.90 3.64 -30.31
C VAL A 194 -12.81 4.65 -30.73
N ARG A 195 -11.91 5.00 -29.80
CA ARG A 195 -10.83 5.95 -30.05
C ARG A 195 -9.77 5.44 -31.03
N ASP A 196 -9.54 4.12 -31.06
CA ASP A 196 -8.51 3.47 -31.88
C ASP A 196 -7.12 4.17 -31.72
N THR A 197 -6.62 4.79 -32.79
CA THR A 197 -5.35 5.53 -32.79
C THR A 197 -5.45 6.96 -32.24
N GLY A 198 -6.67 7.45 -32.06
CA GLY A 198 -7.01 8.79 -31.55
C GLY A 198 -8.19 9.41 -32.26
N PHE A 199 -8.86 10.35 -31.60
CA PHE A 199 -9.83 11.20 -32.26
C PHE A 199 -9.11 12.32 -32.99
N LYS A 200 -9.48 12.54 -34.26
CA LYS A 200 -8.88 13.55 -35.12
C LYS A 200 -9.24 14.97 -34.68
N ASP A 201 -10.49 15.15 -34.34
CA ASP A 201 -11.09 16.41 -33.88
C ASP A 201 -12.35 16.15 -33.05
N ILE A 202 -13.03 17.20 -32.64
CA ILE A 202 -14.26 17.13 -31.82
C ILE A 202 -15.42 16.49 -32.58
N PHE A 203 -15.49 16.63 -33.89
CA PHE A 203 -16.55 16.03 -34.72
C PHE A 203 -16.35 14.53 -34.91
N ASP A 204 -15.10 14.08 -35.07
CA ASP A 204 -14.75 12.66 -35.10
C ASP A 204 -15.07 12.00 -33.73
N PHE A 205 -14.81 12.69 -32.64
CA PHE A 205 -15.27 12.23 -31.33
C PHE A 205 -16.80 12.11 -31.25
N ALA A 206 -17.53 13.19 -31.60
CA ALA A 206 -18.99 13.20 -31.53
C ALA A 206 -19.61 12.07 -32.39
N TYR A 207 -19.08 11.88 -33.60
CA TYR A 207 -19.55 10.83 -34.51
C TYR A 207 -19.32 9.42 -33.94
N LYS A 208 -18.08 9.13 -33.49
CA LYS A 208 -17.72 7.78 -32.96
C LYS A 208 -18.40 7.43 -31.65
N THR A 209 -18.88 8.44 -30.91
CA THR A 209 -19.46 8.24 -29.57
C THR A 209 -20.98 8.49 -29.52
N LYS A 210 -21.63 8.84 -30.62
CA LYS A 210 -23.05 9.25 -30.69
C LYS A 210 -24.01 8.26 -30.07
N ASP A 211 -23.72 6.97 -30.12
CA ASP A 211 -24.62 5.91 -29.64
C ASP A 211 -24.59 5.74 -28.11
N PHE A 212 -23.61 6.31 -27.39
CA PHE A 212 -23.48 6.13 -25.94
C PHE A 212 -23.08 7.39 -25.16
N ILE A 213 -22.72 8.48 -25.81
CA ILE A 213 -22.48 9.78 -25.18
C ILE A 213 -23.67 10.69 -25.44
N ASN A 214 -24.40 11.03 -24.37
CA ASN A 214 -25.44 12.04 -24.42
C ASN A 214 -24.86 13.46 -24.17
N ILE A 215 -25.69 14.47 -24.39
CA ILE A 215 -25.30 15.88 -24.28
C ILE A 215 -24.77 16.24 -22.89
N ASP A 216 -25.31 15.66 -21.81
CA ASP A 216 -24.90 15.96 -20.47
C ASP A 216 -23.51 15.35 -20.16
N THR A 217 -23.26 14.15 -20.61
CA THR A 217 -21.92 13.53 -20.55
C THR A 217 -20.92 14.34 -21.38
N PHE A 218 -21.32 14.80 -22.57
CA PHE A 218 -20.45 15.65 -23.39
C PHE A 218 -20.11 16.96 -22.68
N LYS A 219 -21.10 17.64 -22.06
CA LYS A 219 -20.86 18.83 -21.22
C LYS A 219 -19.85 18.58 -20.10
N ILE A 220 -19.93 17.42 -19.43
CA ILE A 220 -18.99 17.04 -18.38
C ILE A 220 -17.57 16.94 -18.96
N LEU A 221 -17.40 16.28 -20.10
CA LEU A 221 -16.08 16.13 -20.75
C LEU A 221 -15.49 17.49 -21.15
N VAL A 222 -16.31 18.39 -21.72
CA VAL A 222 -15.89 19.77 -22.06
C VAL A 222 -15.46 20.54 -20.82
N LYS A 223 -16.30 20.55 -19.76
CA LYS A 223 -15.98 21.23 -18.50
C LYS A 223 -14.75 20.69 -17.81
N ALA A 224 -14.45 19.41 -17.96
CA ALA A 224 -13.24 18.78 -17.44
C ALA A 224 -11.97 19.09 -18.24
N GLY A 225 -12.09 19.79 -19.39
CA GLY A 225 -10.97 20.11 -20.26
C GLY A 225 -10.43 18.93 -21.05
N MET A 226 -11.26 17.90 -21.27
CA MET A 226 -10.84 16.66 -21.96
C MET A 226 -10.45 16.90 -23.43
N PHE A 227 -10.93 18.00 -24.02
CA PHE A 227 -10.71 18.38 -25.43
C PHE A 227 -9.70 19.51 -25.61
N ASP A 228 -8.94 19.89 -24.56
CA ASP A 228 -8.00 21.00 -24.65
C ASP A 228 -6.91 20.77 -25.69
N SER A 229 -6.58 19.51 -25.96
CA SER A 229 -5.63 19.14 -27.03
C SER A 229 -6.09 19.51 -28.43
N PHE A 230 -7.39 19.75 -28.62
CA PHE A 230 -7.94 20.23 -29.90
C PHE A 230 -7.86 21.77 -30.06
N MET A 231 -7.36 22.49 -29.03
CA MET A 231 -7.15 23.93 -29.08
C MET A 231 -8.42 24.76 -29.33
N ILE A 232 -9.58 24.26 -28.93
CA ILE A 232 -10.88 24.92 -29.05
C ILE A 232 -11.29 25.43 -27.67
N ASN A 233 -11.80 26.66 -27.61
CA ASN A 233 -12.25 27.28 -26.36
C ASN A 233 -13.45 26.51 -25.80
N HIS A 234 -13.49 26.31 -24.47
CA HIS A 234 -14.59 25.62 -23.78
C HIS A 234 -15.95 26.30 -23.99
N HIS A 235 -16.00 27.61 -24.01
CA HIS A 235 -17.24 28.35 -24.27
C HIS A 235 -17.78 28.05 -25.64
N THR A 236 -16.93 28.10 -26.67
CA THR A 236 -17.26 27.72 -28.04
C THR A 236 -17.79 26.30 -28.12
N LEU A 237 -17.12 25.34 -27.44
CA LEU A 237 -17.59 23.96 -27.41
C LEU A 237 -18.97 23.85 -26.73
N MET A 238 -19.17 24.52 -25.61
CA MET A 238 -20.44 24.47 -24.85
C MET A 238 -21.62 25.05 -25.65
N GLU A 239 -21.43 26.14 -26.40
CA GLU A 239 -22.47 26.75 -27.21
C GLU A 239 -22.84 25.91 -28.45
N ASN A 240 -21.88 25.12 -28.94
CA ASN A 240 -22.09 24.34 -30.18
C ASN A 240 -22.37 22.85 -29.96
N LEU A 241 -22.60 22.42 -28.72
CA LEU A 241 -22.80 20.99 -28.40
C LEU A 241 -23.96 20.37 -29.19
N GLU A 242 -25.10 21.03 -29.27
CA GLU A 242 -26.25 20.54 -30.02
C GLU A 242 -25.94 20.43 -31.52
N SER A 243 -25.24 21.41 -32.06
CA SER A 243 -24.83 21.39 -33.49
C SER A 243 -23.85 20.24 -33.75
N MET A 244 -22.92 19.98 -32.86
CA MET A 244 -21.99 18.85 -32.96
C MET A 244 -22.70 17.50 -32.86
N MET A 245 -23.66 17.35 -31.95
CA MET A 245 -24.48 16.13 -31.83
C MET A 245 -25.35 15.91 -33.02
N ASN A 246 -25.99 16.96 -33.53
CA ASN A 246 -26.82 16.88 -34.75
C ASN A 246 -25.97 16.50 -35.97
N TYR A 247 -24.80 17.10 -36.14
CA TYR A 247 -23.83 16.70 -37.17
C TYR A 247 -23.46 15.22 -37.06
N ALA A 248 -23.14 14.74 -35.85
CA ALA A 248 -22.82 13.35 -35.60
C ALA A 248 -23.95 12.38 -35.97
N ASN A 249 -25.18 12.74 -35.68
CA ASN A 249 -26.36 11.93 -35.99
C ASN A 249 -26.70 11.89 -37.48
N LEU A 250 -26.50 13.00 -38.20
CA LEU A 250 -26.76 13.11 -39.63
C LEU A 250 -25.63 12.57 -40.49
N SER A 251 -24.39 12.53 -39.96
CA SER A 251 -23.22 12.04 -40.67
C SER A 251 -23.21 10.51 -40.76
N ASP A 252 -22.92 10.00 -41.93
CA ASP A 252 -22.69 8.57 -42.21
C ASP A 252 -21.21 8.17 -42.16
N GLY A 253 -20.35 9.09 -41.74
CA GLY A 253 -18.90 8.91 -41.71
C GLY A 253 -18.19 9.28 -43.01
N THR A 254 -18.95 9.59 -44.07
CA THR A 254 -18.41 10.19 -45.30
C THR A 254 -18.34 11.71 -45.10
N GLU A 255 -17.38 12.40 -45.67
CA GLU A 255 -17.22 13.88 -45.54
C GLU A 255 -18.26 14.68 -46.38
N ILE A 256 -19.37 14.06 -46.75
CA ILE A 256 -20.41 14.67 -47.60
C ILE A 256 -21.13 15.80 -46.84
N ILE A 257 -21.34 15.66 -45.54
CA ILE A 257 -21.96 16.71 -44.72
C ILE A 257 -20.88 17.68 -44.22
N LYS A 258 -21.04 18.95 -44.57
CA LYS A 258 -20.11 20.01 -44.15
C LYS A 258 -20.12 20.19 -42.64
N LYS A 259 -18.93 20.13 -42.01
CA LYS A 259 -18.79 20.41 -40.59
C LYS A 259 -19.28 21.79 -40.24
N PRO A 260 -20.01 21.99 -39.13
CA PRO A 260 -20.33 23.32 -38.62
C PRO A 260 -19.06 24.12 -38.38
N VAL A 261 -19.14 25.43 -38.53
CA VAL A 261 -18.08 26.37 -38.12
C VAL A 261 -18.24 26.58 -36.62
N LEU A 262 -17.19 26.34 -35.87
CA LEU A 262 -17.14 26.56 -34.43
C LEU A 262 -16.62 27.96 -34.08
#